data_9c09b6320c0265a2575940d63d12aa64
#
_entry.id   9c09b6320c0265a2575940d63d12aa64
#
_cell.length_a   1.000
_cell.length_b   1.000
_cell.length_c   1.000
_cell.angle_alpha   90.00
_cell.angle_beta   90.00
_cell.angle_gamma   90.00
#
_symmetry.space_group_name_H-M   'P 1'
#
loop_
_entity.id
_entity.type
_entity.pdbx_description
1 polymer ?
#
loop_
_entity_poly.entity_id
_entity_poly.type
_entity_poly.pdbx_seq_one_letter_code
_entity_poly.pdbx_strand_id
1 'polypeptide(L)'
;MKGIIHSEKSGIAGMKYRNLQEMLPERGEVKVRLKTAGLNRRDLFVMNNRGKGDKPFIPGSDGAGIIEELGEGVKGLKKGMEVIINPSLEWNRIEDIPFTPKILGGPSNGTFAECVIIKADNVVQKPSYLSWKQAGVLSLSALTAYRALFTKGQLKKGEDLLIPGIGSGVATYGLLFAKAIGANVTVTSRS
;
A
#
# COMPACT_ATOMS: atom_id res chain seq x y z
N MET A 1 9.56 14.23 -12.87
CA MET A 1 9.57 12.78 -12.61
C MET A 1 8.79 12.01 -13.66
N LYS A 2 9.05 10.72 -13.83
CA LYS A 2 8.24 9.83 -14.69
C LYS A 2 7.23 9.06 -13.87
N GLY A 3 6.09 8.74 -14.48
CA GLY A 3 5.03 7.98 -13.81
C GLY A 3 3.96 7.48 -14.78
N ILE A 4 3.12 6.60 -14.26
CA ILE A 4 1.94 6.09 -14.97
C ILE A 4 0.74 6.89 -14.47
N ILE A 5 0.09 7.62 -15.39
CA ILE A 5 -1.16 8.33 -15.11
C ILE A 5 -2.32 7.54 -15.71
N HIS A 6 -3.39 7.40 -14.96
CA HIS A 6 -4.64 6.82 -15.44
C HIS A 6 -5.65 7.93 -15.71
N SER A 7 -6.22 7.95 -16.93
CA SER A 7 -7.17 8.97 -17.37
C SER A 7 -8.05 8.48 -18.51
N GLU A 8 -9.19 9.14 -18.70
CA GLU A 8 -10.10 9.04 -19.86
C GLU A 8 -10.81 7.69 -20.06
N LYS A 9 -10.06 6.58 -20.12
CA LYS A 9 -10.60 5.24 -20.38
C LYS A 9 -10.54 4.40 -19.12
N SER A 10 -11.56 3.59 -18.88
CA SER A 10 -11.52 2.59 -17.80
C SER A 10 -10.49 1.49 -18.05
N GLY A 11 -10.07 0.83 -16.99
CA GLY A 11 -9.15 -0.29 -17.04
C GLY A 11 -7.73 0.08 -17.48
N ILE A 12 -6.96 -0.92 -17.84
CA ILE A 12 -5.54 -0.77 -18.24
C ILE A 12 -5.38 0.15 -19.46
N ALA A 13 -6.36 0.22 -20.34
CA ALA A 13 -6.32 1.09 -21.52
C ALA A 13 -6.26 2.59 -21.19
N GLY A 14 -6.61 2.98 -19.95
CA GLY A 14 -6.46 4.35 -19.45
C GLY A 14 -5.07 4.70 -18.95
N MET A 15 -4.16 3.74 -18.84
CA MET A 15 -2.80 3.97 -18.35
C MET A 15 -1.91 4.58 -19.44
N LYS A 16 -1.21 5.66 -19.09
CA LYS A 16 -0.25 6.35 -19.96
C LYS A 16 1.03 6.65 -19.19
N TYR A 17 2.17 6.23 -19.70
CA TYR A 17 3.48 6.60 -19.16
C TYR A 17 3.83 8.04 -19.58
N ARG A 18 4.11 8.92 -18.63
CA ARG A 18 4.29 10.35 -18.87
C ARG A 18 5.42 10.94 -18.03
N ASN A 19 5.96 12.04 -18.52
CA ASN A 19 6.69 12.99 -17.68
C ASN A 19 5.66 13.81 -16.88
N LEU A 20 5.83 13.84 -15.58
CA LEU A 20 4.96 14.51 -14.62
C LEU A 20 5.76 15.64 -13.95
N GLN A 21 5.09 16.72 -13.58
CA GLN A 21 5.70 17.75 -12.77
C GLN A 21 6.10 17.18 -11.42
N GLU A 22 7.32 17.46 -11.00
CA GLU A 22 7.75 17.18 -9.64
C GLU A 22 7.11 18.18 -8.68
N MET A 23 6.59 17.66 -7.58
CA MET A 23 6.02 18.47 -6.51
C MET A 23 6.94 18.41 -5.30
N LEU A 24 6.92 19.47 -4.51
CA LEU A 24 7.60 19.52 -3.21
C LEU A 24 6.62 19.07 -2.12
N PRO A 25 7.11 18.43 -1.03
CA PRO A 25 6.27 18.05 0.08
C PRO A 25 5.81 19.28 0.86
N GLU A 26 4.53 19.32 1.19
CA GLU A 26 3.94 20.34 2.04
C GLU A 26 4.24 20.06 3.53
N ARG A 27 3.73 20.94 4.40
CA ARG A 27 3.86 20.76 5.85
C ARG A 27 3.33 19.41 6.31
N GLY A 28 4.17 18.66 7.04
CA GLY A 28 3.86 17.33 7.55
C GLY A 28 3.91 16.21 6.50
N GLU A 29 4.41 16.48 5.31
CA GLU A 29 4.58 15.50 4.23
C GLU A 29 6.04 15.14 4.00
N VAL A 30 6.24 14.01 3.36
CA VAL A 30 7.55 13.56 2.88
C VAL A 30 7.46 13.19 1.40
N LYS A 31 8.53 13.45 0.67
CA LYS A 31 8.74 12.96 -0.70
C LYS A 31 9.59 11.71 -0.62
N VAL A 32 9.06 10.61 -1.08
CA VAL A 32 9.75 9.32 -1.13
C VAL A 32 10.10 8.99 -2.57
N ARG A 33 11.39 8.84 -2.87
CA ARG A 33 11.88 8.29 -4.13
C ARG A 33 11.76 6.77 -4.07
N LEU A 34 10.87 6.23 -4.89
CA LEU A 34 10.52 4.83 -4.89
C LEU A 34 11.64 3.95 -5.48
N LYS A 35 11.95 2.87 -4.82
CA LYS A 35 12.79 1.77 -5.30
C LYS A 35 11.97 0.64 -5.89
N THR A 36 10.78 0.43 -5.34
CA THR A 36 9.81 -0.58 -5.79
C THR A 36 8.39 -0.11 -5.53
N ALA A 37 7.48 -0.55 -6.36
CA ALA A 37 6.03 -0.44 -6.18
C ALA A 37 5.38 -1.80 -6.42
N GLY A 38 4.43 -2.17 -5.58
CA GLY A 38 3.71 -3.44 -5.67
C GLY A 38 2.43 -3.33 -6.49
N LEU A 39 2.11 -4.37 -7.24
CA LEU A 39 0.86 -4.50 -7.97
C LEU A 39 -0.19 -5.19 -7.10
N ASN A 40 -1.38 -4.64 -7.05
CA ASN A 40 -2.51 -5.20 -6.33
C ASN A 40 -3.74 -5.36 -7.23
N ARG A 41 -4.57 -6.37 -6.98
CA ARG A 41 -5.85 -6.51 -7.68
C ARG A 41 -6.75 -5.28 -7.49
N ARG A 42 -6.58 -4.56 -6.37
CA ARG A 42 -7.26 -3.29 -6.11
C ARG A 42 -6.96 -2.24 -7.19
N ASP A 43 -5.74 -2.19 -7.71
CA ASP A 43 -5.37 -1.22 -8.74
C ASP A 43 -6.23 -1.40 -10.00
N LEU A 44 -6.43 -2.66 -10.43
CA LEU A 44 -7.35 -2.99 -11.52
C LEU A 44 -8.80 -2.64 -11.19
N PHE A 45 -9.24 -2.95 -9.97
CA PHE A 45 -10.60 -2.61 -9.54
C PHE A 45 -10.85 -1.10 -9.59
N VAL A 46 -9.93 -0.29 -9.07
CA VAL A 46 -10.04 1.17 -9.10
C VAL A 46 -10.07 1.68 -10.55
N MET A 47 -9.14 1.23 -11.40
CA MET A 47 -9.07 1.66 -12.79
C MET A 47 -10.29 1.24 -13.62
N ASN A 48 -10.85 0.04 -13.37
CA ASN A 48 -12.03 -0.46 -14.09
C ASN A 48 -13.31 0.30 -13.72
N ASN A 49 -13.39 0.82 -12.49
CA ASN A 49 -14.57 1.56 -12.00
C ASN A 49 -14.47 3.07 -12.26
N ARG A 50 -13.47 3.53 -12.99
CA ARG A 50 -13.37 4.93 -13.38
C ARG A 50 -14.05 5.19 -14.71
N GLY A 51 -14.64 6.39 -14.79
CA GLY A 51 -15.42 6.80 -15.95
C GLY A 51 -14.86 8.04 -16.65
N LYS A 52 -15.52 8.40 -17.74
CA LYS A 52 -15.25 9.63 -18.47
C LYS A 52 -15.58 10.84 -17.57
N GLY A 53 -14.62 11.75 -17.41
CA GLY A 53 -14.77 12.94 -16.55
C GLY A 53 -14.13 12.81 -15.16
N ASP A 54 -13.71 11.63 -14.74
CA ASP A 54 -12.92 11.49 -13.53
C ASP A 54 -11.53 12.13 -13.68
N LYS A 55 -11.07 12.80 -12.62
CA LYS A 55 -9.74 13.45 -12.62
C LYS A 55 -8.64 12.41 -12.82
N PRO A 56 -7.62 12.71 -13.63
CA PRO A 56 -6.46 11.84 -13.76
C PRO A 56 -5.78 11.60 -12.41
N PHE A 57 -5.20 10.41 -12.21
CA PHE A 57 -4.46 10.07 -10.99
C PHE A 57 -3.35 9.06 -11.31
N ILE A 58 -2.40 8.93 -10.39
CA ILE A 58 -1.34 7.91 -10.44
C ILE A 58 -1.82 6.69 -9.64
N PRO A 59 -1.98 5.49 -10.26
CA PRO A 59 -2.34 4.28 -9.53
C PRO A 59 -1.21 3.78 -8.61
N GLY A 60 -1.49 2.67 -7.90
CA GLY A 60 -0.54 1.97 -7.04
C GLY A 60 -0.67 2.32 -5.58
N SER A 61 -0.83 1.29 -4.74
CA SER A 61 -1.02 1.44 -3.29
C SER A 61 0.23 1.09 -2.51
N ASP A 62 0.99 0.09 -2.95
CA ASP A 62 2.18 -0.39 -2.27
C ASP A 62 3.45 0.21 -2.83
N GLY A 63 4.40 0.52 -1.96
CA GLY A 63 5.71 1.00 -2.35
C GLY A 63 6.69 1.05 -1.19
N ALA A 64 7.97 1.03 -1.55
CA ALA A 64 9.08 1.25 -0.64
C ALA A 64 10.15 2.08 -1.34
N GLY A 65 10.84 2.92 -0.59
CA GLY A 65 11.81 3.83 -1.16
C GLY A 65 12.62 4.56 -0.10
N ILE A 66 13.23 5.65 -0.52
CA ILE A 66 14.11 6.48 0.30
C ILE A 66 13.49 7.86 0.42
N ILE A 67 13.44 8.41 1.62
CA ILE A 67 13.02 9.80 1.85
C ILE A 67 14.01 10.74 1.14
N GLU A 68 13.52 11.47 0.18
CA GLU A 68 14.30 12.44 -0.61
C GLU A 68 14.21 13.84 -0.03
N GLU A 69 13.01 14.24 0.40
CA GLU A 69 12.73 15.55 0.96
C GLU A 69 11.72 15.45 2.10
N LEU A 70 11.78 16.40 3.02
CA LEU A 70 10.89 16.53 4.17
C LEU A 70 10.21 17.88 4.11
N GLY A 71 8.89 17.89 4.24
CA GLY A 71 8.13 19.12 4.44
C GLY A 71 8.34 19.71 5.83
N GLU A 72 7.92 20.96 5.99
CA GLU A 72 8.01 21.66 7.27
C GLU A 72 7.28 20.89 8.39
N GLY A 73 7.84 20.88 9.58
CA GLY A 73 7.23 20.30 10.78
C GLY A 73 7.34 18.77 10.89
N VAL A 74 7.89 18.07 9.92
CA VAL A 74 8.14 16.61 10.02
C VAL A 74 9.18 16.34 11.11
N LYS A 75 8.86 15.42 12.01
CA LYS A 75 9.73 14.99 13.12
C LYS A 75 9.98 13.49 13.06
N GLY A 76 11.11 13.03 13.59
CA GLY A 76 11.44 11.59 13.69
C GLY A 76 11.88 10.93 12.38
N LEU A 77 11.76 11.60 11.25
CA LEU A 77 12.23 11.13 9.95
C LEU A 77 13.40 11.97 9.46
N LYS A 78 14.21 11.43 8.57
CA LYS A 78 15.36 12.13 7.96
C LYS A 78 15.53 11.76 6.49
N LYS A 79 16.09 12.70 5.72
CA LYS A 79 16.52 12.44 4.34
C LYS A 79 17.49 11.26 4.30
N GLY A 80 17.32 10.39 3.31
CA GLY A 80 18.10 9.15 3.15
C GLY A 80 17.54 7.95 3.91
N MET A 81 16.51 8.10 4.74
CA MET A 81 15.89 6.99 5.46
C MET A 81 15.17 6.06 4.50
N GLU A 82 15.41 4.76 4.62
CA GLU A 82 14.67 3.72 3.89
C GLU A 82 13.30 3.49 4.54
N VAL A 83 12.23 3.57 3.75
CA VAL A 83 10.86 3.50 4.25
C VAL A 83 9.97 2.62 3.41
N ILE A 84 8.92 2.10 4.05
CA ILE A 84 7.78 1.42 3.46
C ILE A 84 6.57 2.33 3.60
N ILE A 85 5.74 2.40 2.58
CA ILE A 85 4.54 3.22 2.57
C ILE A 85 3.38 2.46 3.21
N ASN A 86 2.71 3.07 4.18
CA ASN A 86 1.40 2.64 4.65
C ASN A 86 0.32 3.29 3.75
N PRO A 87 -0.40 2.51 2.94
CA PRO A 87 -1.37 3.04 2.00
C PRO A 87 -2.69 3.51 2.64
N SER A 88 -2.92 3.25 3.93
CA SER A 88 -4.15 3.64 4.64
C SER A 88 -4.08 5.11 5.03
N LEU A 89 -4.73 5.97 4.26
CA LEU A 89 -4.69 7.42 4.46
C LEU A 89 -5.73 7.87 5.49
N GLU A 90 -5.39 8.87 6.30
CA GLU A 90 -6.30 9.49 7.28
C GLU A 90 -6.89 8.49 8.30
N TRP A 91 -6.22 7.39 8.53
CA TRP A 91 -6.62 6.38 9.50
C TRP A 91 -5.59 6.31 10.62
N ASN A 92 -5.75 7.21 11.59
CA ASN A 92 -4.72 7.48 12.60
C ASN A 92 -4.76 6.49 13.79
N ARG A 93 -5.90 5.88 14.04
CA ARG A 93 -6.09 4.94 15.17
C ARG A 93 -6.79 3.68 14.70
N ILE A 94 -6.36 2.54 15.20
CA ILE A 94 -6.89 1.22 14.80
C ILE A 94 -8.37 1.05 15.13
N GLU A 95 -8.84 1.73 16.18
CA GLU A 95 -10.22 1.69 16.66
C GLU A 95 -11.14 2.58 15.82
N ASP A 96 -10.62 3.69 15.32
CA ASP A 96 -11.41 4.72 14.62
C ASP A 96 -11.50 4.37 13.14
N ILE A 97 -12.38 3.41 12.81
CA ILE A 97 -12.58 2.98 11.43
C ILE A 97 -13.26 4.11 10.65
N PRO A 98 -12.62 4.70 9.63
CA PRO A 98 -13.28 5.70 8.81
C PRO A 98 -14.47 5.08 8.06
N PHE A 99 -15.57 5.82 7.96
CA PHE A 99 -16.76 5.38 7.22
C PHE A 99 -16.42 4.96 5.78
N THR A 100 -15.56 5.73 5.13
CA THR A 100 -15.00 5.37 3.81
C THR A 100 -13.48 5.37 3.90
N PRO A 101 -12.84 4.19 3.97
CA PRO A 101 -11.38 4.09 4.01
C PRO A 101 -10.74 4.68 2.75
N LYS A 102 -9.85 5.64 2.93
CA LYS A 102 -9.05 6.21 1.84
C LYS A 102 -7.76 5.40 1.70
N ILE A 103 -7.54 4.87 0.51
CA ILE A 103 -6.33 4.10 0.20
C ILE A 103 -5.55 4.79 -0.91
N LEU A 104 -4.26 4.92 -0.75
CA LEU A 104 -3.33 5.48 -1.72
C LEU A 104 -3.51 4.84 -3.11
N GLY A 105 -3.37 5.61 -4.19
CA GLY A 105 -3.49 5.11 -5.56
C GLY A 105 -4.94 4.98 -6.04
N GLY A 106 -5.81 5.86 -5.57
CA GLY A 106 -7.16 6.05 -6.08
C GLY A 106 -8.18 6.44 -5.01
N PRO A 107 -8.74 7.66 -5.10
CA PRO A 107 -8.54 8.70 -6.13
C PRO A 107 -7.28 9.55 -5.99
N SER A 108 -6.57 9.47 -4.86
CA SER A 108 -5.29 10.16 -4.65
C SER A 108 -4.17 9.53 -5.50
N ASN A 109 -3.13 10.31 -5.78
CA ASN A 109 -1.95 9.80 -6.46
C ASN A 109 -1.23 8.73 -5.63
N GLY A 110 -0.77 7.68 -6.29
CA GLY A 110 -0.14 6.51 -5.71
C GLY A 110 1.31 6.31 -6.12
N THR A 111 1.72 5.05 -6.15
CA THR A 111 3.13 4.64 -6.20
C THR A 111 3.65 4.26 -7.60
N PHE A 112 2.83 4.29 -8.66
CA PHE A 112 3.33 3.98 -10.01
C PHE A 112 4.02 5.17 -10.65
N ALA A 113 4.99 5.75 -9.93
CA ALA A 113 5.83 6.87 -10.32
C ALA A 113 7.22 6.75 -9.70
N GLU A 114 8.16 7.60 -10.12
CA GLU A 114 9.50 7.65 -9.51
C GLU A 114 9.47 8.16 -8.07
N CYS A 115 8.50 9.04 -7.74
CA CYS A 115 8.34 9.57 -6.40
C CYS A 115 6.87 9.62 -6.01
N VAL A 116 6.61 9.58 -4.70
CA VAL A 116 5.31 9.84 -4.10
C VAL A 116 5.46 10.86 -2.97
N ILE A 117 4.48 11.77 -2.84
CA ILE A 117 4.35 12.66 -1.69
C ILE A 117 3.23 12.14 -0.82
N ILE A 118 3.50 12.01 0.47
CA ILE A 118 2.59 11.40 1.43
C ILE A 118 2.82 11.99 2.83
N LYS A 119 1.81 11.95 3.69
CA LYS A 119 1.96 12.36 5.09
C LYS A 119 3.05 11.53 5.79
N ALA A 120 3.82 12.18 6.66
CA ALA A 120 4.90 11.55 7.40
C ALA A 120 4.44 10.34 8.23
N ASP A 121 3.21 10.37 8.74
CA ASP A 121 2.59 9.27 9.50
C ASP A 121 2.28 8.03 8.64
N ASN A 122 2.32 8.18 7.32
CA ASN A 122 2.09 7.09 6.37
C ASN A 122 3.39 6.42 5.89
N VAL A 123 4.52 6.71 6.52
CA VAL A 123 5.77 5.99 6.23
C VAL A 123 6.33 5.35 7.50
N VAL A 124 6.86 4.15 7.35
CA VAL A 124 7.54 3.40 8.42
C VAL A 124 8.94 3.04 7.97
N GLN A 125 9.89 3.04 8.88
CA GLN A 125 11.25 2.60 8.58
C GLN A 125 11.24 1.18 8.03
N LYS A 126 11.88 0.97 6.89
CA LYS A 126 12.03 -0.36 6.30
C LYS A 126 12.94 -1.23 7.20
N PRO A 127 12.48 -2.40 7.66
CA PRO A 127 13.35 -3.36 8.33
C PRO A 127 14.55 -3.74 7.45
N SER A 128 15.75 -3.80 8.03
CA SER A 128 16.99 -4.06 7.29
C SER A 128 17.03 -5.43 6.61
N TYR A 129 16.33 -6.42 7.18
CA TYR A 129 16.25 -7.78 6.64
C TYR A 129 15.35 -7.92 5.41
N LEU A 130 14.51 -6.94 5.11
CA LEU A 130 13.65 -6.97 3.91
C LEU A 130 14.40 -6.41 2.71
N SER A 131 14.40 -7.16 1.62
CA SER A 131 14.78 -6.63 0.32
C SER A 131 13.78 -5.56 -0.16
N TRP A 132 14.19 -4.71 -1.10
CA TRP A 132 13.28 -3.73 -1.72
C TRP A 132 12.04 -4.38 -2.33
N LYS A 133 12.21 -5.54 -2.98
CA LYS A 133 11.09 -6.28 -3.59
C LYS A 133 10.08 -6.73 -2.55
N GLN A 134 10.53 -7.26 -1.43
CA GLN A 134 9.64 -7.68 -0.32
C GLN A 134 8.97 -6.47 0.32
N ALA A 135 9.72 -5.41 0.59
CA ALA A 135 9.19 -4.18 1.20
C ALA A 135 8.12 -3.50 0.31
N GLY A 136 8.33 -3.48 -1.01
CA GLY A 136 7.42 -2.81 -1.94
C GLY A 136 6.10 -3.53 -2.22
N VAL A 137 5.90 -4.77 -1.74
CA VAL A 137 4.65 -5.53 -1.91
C VAL A 137 3.98 -5.88 -0.58
N LEU A 138 4.51 -5.34 0.53
CA LEU A 138 4.13 -5.76 1.87
C LEU A 138 2.80 -5.16 2.33
N SER A 139 2.67 -3.84 2.24
CA SER A 139 1.78 -3.09 3.12
C SER A 139 0.30 -3.42 2.95
N LEU A 140 -0.26 -3.29 1.77
CA LEU A 140 -1.71 -3.43 1.58
C LEU A 140 -2.21 -4.81 1.98
N SER A 141 -1.55 -5.84 1.48
CA SER A 141 -1.95 -7.23 1.71
C SER A 141 -1.67 -7.67 3.15
N ALA A 142 -0.51 -7.31 3.71
CA ALA A 142 -0.15 -7.69 5.07
C ALA A 142 -1.01 -6.95 6.11
N LEU A 143 -1.26 -5.65 5.96
CA LEU A 143 -2.16 -4.90 6.84
C LEU A 143 -3.58 -5.47 6.81
N THR A 144 -4.09 -5.81 5.63
CA THR A 144 -5.40 -6.42 5.47
C THR A 144 -5.48 -7.77 6.19
N ALA A 145 -4.49 -8.63 5.99
CA ALA A 145 -4.41 -9.94 6.65
C ALA A 145 -4.27 -9.80 8.18
N TYR A 146 -3.37 -8.95 8.64
CA TYR A 146 -3.16 -8.68 10.07
C TYR A 146 -4.46 -8.21 10.75
N ARG A 147 -5.11 -7.24 10.13
CA ARG A 147 -6.35 -6.70 10.65
C ARG A 147 -7.48 -7.73 10.68
N ALA A 148 -7.61 -8.54 9.63
CA ALA A 148 -8.61 -9.61 9.58
C ALA A 148 -8.38 -10.65 10.69
N LEU A 149 -7.15 -11.12 10.83
CA LEU A 149 -6.83 -12.19 11.79
C LEU A 149 -6.82 -11.71 13.23
N PHE A 150 -6.14 -10.61 13.52
CA PHE A 150 -5.86 -10.23 14.91
C PHE A 150 -6.78 -9.13 15.43
N THR A 151 -7.01 -8.07 14.64
CA THR A 151 -7.86 -6.98 15.13
C THR A 151 -9.34 -7.36 15.14
N LYS A 152 -9.81 -8.07 14.12
CA LYS A 152 -11.22 -8.45 13.98
C LYS A 152 -11.48 -9.89 14.39
N GLY A 153 -10.68 -10.83 13.91
CA GLY A 153 -10.82 -12.25 14.21
C GLY A 153 -10.29 -12.66 15.57
N GLN A 154 -9.43 -11.84 16.19
CA GLN A 154 -8.82 -12.13 17.50
C GLN A 154 -8.17 -13.52 17.58
N LEU A 155 -7.65 -14.01 16.45
CA LEU A 155 -7.05 -15.33 16.32
C LEU A 155 -5.95 -15.55 17.34
N LYS A 156 -5.99 -16.70 18.02
CA LYS A 156 -5.04 -17.11 19.05
C LYS A 156 -4.28 -18.37 18.64
N LYS A 157 -3.21 -18.64 19.35
CA LYS A 157 -2.44 -19.89 19.24
C LYS A 157 -3.34 -21.10 19.47
N GLY A 158 -3.20 -22.11 18.61
CA GLY A 158 -3.92 -23.38 18.70
C GLY A 158 -5.34 -23.38 18.12
N GLU A 159 -5.87 -22.21 17.74
CA GLU A 159 -7.17 -22.13 17.06
C GLU A 159 -7.09 -22.58 15.60
N ASP A 160 -8.21 -23.05 15.08
CA ASP A 160 -8.34 -23.51 13.69
C ASP A 160 -8.72 -22.33 12.78
N LEU A 161 -8.01 -22.19 11.69
CA LEU A 161 -8.24 -21.14 10.68
C LEU A 161 -8.39 -21.77 9.30
N LEU A 162 -9.49 -21.48 8.61
CA LEU A 162 -9.69 -21.80 7.21
C LEU A 162 -9.43 -20.58 6.34
N ILE A 163 -8.50 -20.70 5.38
CA ILE A 163 -8.22 -19.67 4.39
C ILE A 163 -8.62 -20.16 2.99
N PRO A 164 -9.79 -19.77 2.48
CA PRO A 164 -10.21 -20.15 1.14
C PRO A 164 -9.40 -19.38 0.07
N GLY A 165 -8.84 -20.10 -0.90
CA GLY A 165 -8.16 -19.48 -2.05
C GLY A 165 -6.79 -18.89 -1.73
N ILE A 166 -5.80 -19.73 -1.42
CA ILE A 166 -4.44 -19.33 -1.02
C ILE A 166 -3.66 -18.49 -2.05
N GLY A 167 -4.12 -18.42 -3.30
CA GLY A 167 -3.43 -17.73 -4.39
C GLY A 167 -3.49 -16.18 -4.35
N SER A 168 -3.91 -15.55 -3.25
CA SER A 168 -3.93 -14.09 -3.11
C SER A 168 -2.88 -13.59 -2.12
N GLY A 169 -2.42 -12.35 -2.28
CA GLY A 169 -1.47 -11.74 -1.34
C GLY A 169 -2.00 -11.72 0.10
N VAL A 170 -3.26 -11.37 0.30
CA VAL A 170 -3.89 -11.36 1.63
C VAL A 170 -3.89 -12.75 2.24
N ALA A 171 -4.27 -13.79 1.47
CA ALA A 171 -4.28 -15.17 1.95
C ALA A 171 -2.86 -15.67 2.28
N THR A 172 -1.87 -15.31 1.46
CA THR A 172 -0.45 -15.65 1.71
C THR A 172 0.03 -15.05 3.03
N TYR A 173 -0.19 -13.76 3.27
CA TYR A 173 0.17 -13.14 4.55
C TYR A 173 -0.66 -13.69 5.71
N GLY A 174 -1.94 -14.00 5.48
CA GLY A 174 -2.79 -14.66 6.47
C GLY A 174 -2.22 -15.99 6.93
N LEU A 175 -1.79 -16.83 5.99
CA LEU A 175 -1.12 -18.09 6.29
C LEU A 175 0.17 -17.88 7.10
N LEU A 176 1.03 -16.96 6.65
CA LEU A 176 2.30 -16.68 7.33
C LEU A 176 2.08 -16.20 8.77
N PHE A 177 1.18 -15.26 8.98
CA PHE A 177 0.88 -14.73 10.31
C PHE A 177 0.23 -15.77 11.24
N ALA A 178 -0.75 -16.51 10.75
CA ALA A 178 -1.41 -17.54 11.53
C ALA A 178 -0.45 -18.67 11.94
N LYS A 179 0.42 -19.10 11.02
CA LYS A 179 1.47 -20.08 11.34
C LYS A 179 2.48 -19.55 12.35
N ALA A 180 2.85 -18.26 12.24
CA ALA A 180 3.81 -17.65 13.16
C ALA A 180 3.33 -17.63 14.61
N ILE A 181 2.01 -17.48 14.85
CA ILE A 181 1.44 -17.54 16.20
C ILE A 181 1.10 -18.96 16.64
N GLY A 182 1.25 -19.97 15.78
CA GLY A 182 0.95 -21.39 16.10
C GLY A 182 -0.52 -21.76 15.98
N ALA A 183 -1.28 -21.11 15.10
CA ALA A 183 -2.63 -21.56 14.73
C ALA A 183 -2.59 -22.78 13.80
N ASN A 184 -3.64 -23.59 13.80
CA ASN A 184 -3.85 -24.67 12.84
C ASN A 184 -4.48 -24.12 11.58
N VAL A 185 -3.78 -24.19 10.45
CA VAL A 185 -4.27 -23.53 9.23
C VAL A 185 -4.59 -24.54 8.14
N THR A 186 -5.83 -24.50 7.68
CA THR A 186 -6.31 -25.20 6.49
C THR A 186 -6.46 -24.19 5.34
N VAL A 187 -5.93 -24.52 4.17
CA VAL A 187 -6.05 -23.68 2.97
C VAL A 187 -6.75 -24.44 1.86
N THR A 188 -7.46 -23.72 0.98
CA THR A 188 -7.96 -24.29 -0.27
C THR A 188 -7.23 -23.67 -1.46
N SER A 189 -7.05 -24.46 -2.52
CA SER A 189 -6.49 -24.01 -3.81
C SER A 189 -7.37 -24.54 -4.93
N ARG A 190 -7.36 -23.83 -6.05
CA ARG A 190 -7.78 -24.45 -7.30
C ARG A 190 -6.61 -25.29 -7.79
N SER A 191 -6.89 -26.53 -8.13
CA SER A 191 -5.94 -27.43 -8.81
C SER A 191 -5.60 -26.88 -10.19
#